data_674c0d66b4e908a4baa3c70208a4b568
#
_entry.id   674c0d66b4e908a4baa3c70208a4b568
#
_cell.length_a   1.000
_cell.length_b   1.000
_cell.length_c   1.000
_cell.angle_alpha   90.00
_cell.angle_beta   90.00
_cell.angle_gamma   90.00
#
_symmetry.space_group_name_H-M   'P 1'
#
loop_
_entity.id
_entity.type
_entity.pdbx_description
1 polymer ?
#
loop_
_entity_poly.entity_id
_entity_poly.type
_entity_poly.pdbx_seq_one_letter_code
_entity_poly.pdbx_strand_id
1 'polypeptide(L)'
;MESGKPRKVKGLLGDELAWADFLISKASLVLASAVLFAAVFQLAVAFKGLEAQEELDFLARDFKAAVDNVGADNFPGKTQEISYRFDENEVFLASQFGEDIEVYVSGEYVHLKAESGGVNFSAVRPFTFRVLPFNEAELRGKLYARFGNDGSEKSPLSVDFQEIIEFLRVSGTEEALLSADEDISIKKEFVYIRGSEEVSAFEYVLVYQ
;
A
#
# COMPACT_ATOMS: atom_id res chain seq x y z
N MET A 1 -63.81 59.08 -52.09
CA MET A 1 -62.98 57.89 -52.55
C MET A 1 -61.77 57.75 -51.61
N GLU A 2 -61.93 56.93 -50.61
CA GLU A 2 -60.90 56.69 -49.58
C GLU A 2 -60.20 55.36 -49.92
N SER A 3 -58.88 55.47 -50.24
CA SER A 3 -58.04 54.32 -50.56
C SER A 3 -57.61 53.60 -49.32
N GLY A 4 -58.21 52.45 -49.05
CA GLY A 4 -57.86 51.54 -47.99
C GLY A 4 -56.47 50.92 -48.24
N LYS A 5 -55.46 51.26 -47.43
CA LYS A 5 -54.19 50.56 -47.41
C LYS A 5 -54.35 49.15 -46.79
N PRO A 6 -53.72 48.12 -47.37
CA PRO A 6 -53.79 46.77 -46.82
C PRO A 6 -52.91 46.72 -45.57
N ARG A 7 -53.46 46.32 -44.43
CA ARG A 7 -52.74 45.97 -43.21
C ARG A 7 -51.86 44.71 -43.46
N LYS A 8 -50.56 44.91 -43.43
CA LYS A 8 -49.64 43.78 -43.46
C LYS A 8 -49.79 42.94 -42.17
N VAL A 9 -50.27 41.73 -42.34
CA VAL A 9 -50.25 40.68 -41.32
C VAL A 9 -48.76 40.27 -41.15
N LYS A 10 -48.03 41.02 -40.34
CA LYS A 10 -46.72 40.60 -39.81
C LYS A 10 -46.95 40.08 -38.38
N GLY A 11 -46.99 38.81 -38.17
CA GLY A 11 -47.10 38.44 -36.76
C GLY A 11 -46.96 36.97 -36.41
N LEU A 12 -47.36 36.04 -37.24
CA LEU A 12 -47.39 34.64 -36.82
C LEU A 12 -46.09 33.85 -37.07
N LEU A 13 -45.40 34.11 -38.16
CA LEU A 13 -44.13 33.42 -38.46
C LEU A 13 -42.92 33.88 -37.59
N GLY A 14 -43.01 35.08 -37.02
CA GLY A 14 -41.98 35.60 -36.11
C GLY A 14 -42.03 35.00 -34.72
N ASP A 15 -43.25 34.67 -34.23
CA ASP A 15 -43.44 34.10 -32.90
C ASP A 15 -42.97 32.62 -32.83
N GLU A 16 -43.18 31.85 -33.89
CA GLU A 16 -42.77 30.44 -33.92
C GLU A 16 -41.24 30.29 -33.96
N LEU A 17 -40.51 31.17 -34.70
CA LEU A 17 -39.06 31.20 -34.72
C LEU A 17 -38.47 31.64 -33.37
N ALA A 18 -39.09 32.63 -32.73
CA ALA A 18 -38.67 33.07 -31.42
C ALA A 18 -38.86 31.97 -30.33
N TRP A 19 -39.95 31.21 -30.44
CA TRP A 19 -40.20 30.06 -29.58
C TRP A 19 -39.21 28.92 -29.78
N ALA A 20 -38.86 28.61 -31.03
CA ALA A 20 -37.87 27.61 -31.36
C ALA A 20 -36.47 28.00 -30.84
N ASP A 21 -36.05 29.26 -31.01
CA ASP A 21 -34.79 29.78 -30.45
C ASP A 21 -34.76 29.73 -28.94
N PHE A 22 -35.87 30.07 -28.29
CA PHE A 22 -36.00 29.97 -26.82
C PHE A 22 -35.85 28.52 -26.34
N LEU A 23 -36.55 27.57 -26.98
CA LEU A 23 -36.45 26.15 -26.62
C LEU A 23 -35.06 25.59 -26.86
N ILE A 24 -34.43 25.90 -27.98
CA ILE A 24 -33.06 25.48 -28.31
C ILE A 24 -32.05 26.06 -27.28
N SER A 25 -32.20 27.35 -26.94
CA SER A 25 -31.36 27.99 -25.91
C SER A 25 -31.52 27.33 -24.54
N LYS A 26 -32.73 27.00 -24.11
CA LYS A 26 -32.97 26.31 -22.84
C LYS A 26 -32.46 24.87 -22.86
N ALA A 27 -32.69 24.14 -23.95
CA ALA A 27 -32.17 22.80 -24.12
C ALA A 27 -30.64 22.76 -24.11
N SER A 28 -29.99 23.73 -24.79
CA SER A 28 -28.53 23.87 -24.79
C SER A 28 -27.98 24.17 -23.40
N LEU A 29 -28.64 25.02 -22.61
CA LEU A 29 -28.25 25.35 -21.26
C LEU A 29 -28.36 24.14 -20.32
N VAL A 30 -29.42 23.36 -20.43
CA VAL A 30 -29.60 22.11 -19.67
C VAL A 30 -28.53 21.07 -20.05
N LEU A 31 -28.28 20.92 -21.35
CA LEU A 31 -27.23 20.01 -21.82
C LEU A 31 -25.84 20.42 -21.32
N ALA A 32 -25.52 21.70 -21.42
CA ALA A 32 -24.24 22.23 -20.92
C ALA A 32 -24.09 22.02 -19.41
N SER A 33 -25.18 22.25 -18.65
CA SER A 33 -25.17 21.98 -17.20
C SER A 33 -24.96 20.50 -16.89
N ALA A 34 -25.63 19.58 -17.63
CA ALA A 34 -25.45 18.15 -17.44
C ALA A 34 -24.02 17.70 -17.72
N VAL A 35 -23.38 18.22 -18.78
CA VAL A 35 -21.98 17.94 -19.11
C VAL A 35 -21.05 18.45 -18.01
N LEU A 36 -21.27 19.67 -17.50
CA LEU A 36 -20.49 20.24 -16.40
C LEU A 36 -20.62 19.39 -15.13
N PHE A 37 -21.84 19.00 -14.75
CA PHE A 37 -22.03 18.14 -13.58
C PHE A 37 -21.36 16.78 -13.74
N ALA A 38 -21.43 16.16 -14.93
CA ALA A 38 -20.74 14.90 -15.21
C ALA A 38 -19.22 15.05 -15.09
N ALA A 39 -18.66 16.14 -15.63
CA ALA A 39 -17.22 16.42 -15.52
C ALA A 39 -16.77 16.65 -14.07
N VAL A 40 -17.52 17.43 -13.28
CA VAL A 40 -17.23 17.66 -11.85
C VAL A 40 -17.34 16.37 -11.06
N PHE A 41 -18.34 15.54 -11.35
CA PHE A 41 -18.49 14.24 -10.69
C PHE A 41 -17.32 13.30 -10.99
N GLN A 42 -16.91 13.21 -12.27
CA GLN A 42 -15.72 12.41 -12.64
C GLN A 42 -14.43 12.90 -11.98
N LEU A 43 -14.25 14.22 -11.88
CA LEU A 43 -13.14 14.82 -11.15
C LEU A 43 -13.17 14.42 -9.67
N ALA A 44 -14.32 14.52 -9.02
CA ALA A 44 -14.46 14.17 -7.60
C ALA A 44 -14.15 12.68 -7.34
N VAL A 45 -14.56 11.78 -8.23
CA VAL A 45 -14.22 10.34 -8.15
C VAL A 45 -12.72 10.11 -8.34
N ALA A 46 -12.11 10.80 -9.31
CA ALA A 46 -10.67 10.69 -9.55
C ALA A 46 -9.84 11.18 -8.36
N PHE A 47 -10.24 12.29 -7.72
CA PHE A 47 -9.57 12.81 -6.53
C PHE A 47 -9.65 11.84 -5.35
N LYS A 48 -10.81 11.20 -5.11
CA LYS A 48 -10.93 10.17 -4.06
C LYS A 48 -10.01 8.99 -4.31
N GLY A 49 -9.85 8.55 -5.55
CA GLY A 49 -8.93 7.46 -5.89
C GLY A 49 -7.46 7.84 -5.65
N LEU A 50 -7.07 9.09 -5.91
CA LEU A 50 -5.72 9.58 -5.61
C LEU A 50 -5.46 9.64 -4.11
N GLU A 51 -6.42 10.15 -3.33
CA GLU A 51 -6.35 10.23 -1.87
C GLU A 51 -6.17 8.82 -1.27
N ALA A 52 -6.99 7.86 -1.70
CA ALA A 52 -6.88 6.46 -1.30
C ALA A 52 -5.49 5.87 -1.59
N GLN A 53 -4.96 6.11 -2.78
CA GLN A 53 -3.63 5.62 -3.14
C GLN A 53 -2.52 6.26 -2.29
N GLU A 54 -2.64 7.56 -1.98
CA GLU A 54 -1.68 8.27 -1.12
C GLU A 54 -1.72 7.76 0.33
N GLU A 55 -2.92 7.48 0.86
CA GLU A 55 -3.10 6.88 2.19
C GLU A 55 -2.42 5.51 2.27
N LEU A 56 -2.69 4.62 1.31
CA LEU A 56 -2.09 3.29 1.27
C LEU A 56 -0.56 3.35 1.12
N ASP A 57 -0.09 4.27 0.29
CA ASP A 57 1.34 4.55 0.10
C ASP A 57 2.02 5.07 1.37
N PHE A 58 1.31 5.88 2.15
CA PHE A 58 1.78 6.37 3.44
C PHE A 58 1.92 5.23 4.45
N LEU A 59 0.88 4.39 4.58
CA LEU A 59 0.89 3.24 5.49
C LEU A 59 2.02 2.26 5.16
N ALA A 60 2.24 1.97 3.87
CA ALA A 60 3.33 1.12 3.44
C ALA A 60 4.72 1.71 3.76
N ARG A 61 4.87 3.05 3.67
CA ARG A 61 6.11 3.76 4.05
C ARG A 61 6.33 3.77 5.55
N ASP A 62 5.27 3.95 6.33
CA ASP A 62 5.31 3.96 7.79
C ASP A 62 5.73 2.59 8.32
N PHE A 63 5.08 1.52 7.86
CA PHE A 63 5.45 0.16 8.21
C PHE A 63 6.91 -0.16 7.82
N LYS A 64 7.30 0.16 6.57
CA LYS A 64 8.68 0.02 6.13
C LYS A 64 9.65 0.75 7.06
N ALA A 65 9.33 1.98 7.46
CA ALA A 65 10.19 2.77 8.35
C ALA A 65 10.34 2.12 9.72
N ALA A 66 9.27 1.52 10.27
CA ALA A 66 9.34 0.76 11.53
C ALA A 66 10.29 -0.44 11.40
N VAL A 67 10.19 -1.21 10.31
CA VAL A 67 11.10 -2.34 10.03
C VAL A 67 12.55 -1.88 9.86
N ASP A 68 12.76 -0.84 9.06
CA ASP A 68 14.11 -0.30 8.81
C ASP A 68 14.75 0.30 10.08
N ASN A 69 13.96 0.92 10.96
CA ASN A 69 14.47 1.45 12.23
C ASN A 69 14.98 0.33 13.13
N VAL A 70 14.29 -0.81 13.21
CA VAL A 70 14.77 -1.99 13.96
C VAL A 70 16.03 -2.55 13.34
N GLY A 71 16.13 -2.60 12.00
CA GLY A 71 17.33 -3.01 11.28
C GLY A 71 18.52 -2.07 11.50
N ALA A 72 18.28 -0.76 11.53
CA ALA A 72 19.31 0.28 11.64
C ALA A 72 19.92 0.42 13.04
N ASP A 73 19.27 -0.11 14.08
CA ASP A 73 19.77 0.01 15.46
C ASP A 73 21.09 -0.76 15.64
N ASN A 74 22.15 0.00 15.88
CA ASN A 74 23.53 -0.50 15.90
C ASN A 74 24.02 -0.94 17.30
N PHE A 75 23.14 -1.40 18.20
CA PHE A 75 23.57 -1.97 19.45
C PHE A 75 24.03 -3.44 19.27
N PRO A 76 25.33 -3.72 19.19
CA PRO A 76 25.83 -5.08 18.97
C PRO A 76 25.35 -6.03 20.06
N GLY A 77 24.74 -7.14 19.66
CA GLY A 77 24.33 -8.21 20.56
C GLY A 77 23.05 -7.94 21.38
N LYS A 78 22.31 -6.84 21.13
CA LYS A 78 20.97 -6.65 21.68
C LYS A 78 19.93 -6.96 20.64
N THR A 79 19.10 -7.94 20.92
CA THR A 79 17.83 -8.17 20.25
C THR A 79 16.91 -6.99 20.55
N GLN A 80 16.47 -6.28 19.53
CA GLN A 80 15.43 -5.28 19.64
C GLN A 80 14.14 -5.88 19.07
N GLU A 81 13.07 -5.75 19.81
CA GLU A 81 11.74 -6.18 19.39
C GLU A 81 10.77 -5.04 19.63
N ILE A 82 9.95 -4.74 18.65
CA ILE A 82 8.84 -3.81 18.77
C ILE A 82 7.57 -4.48 18.27
N SER A 83 6.44 -4.08 18.84
CA SER A 83 5.12 -4.37 18.28
C SER A 83 4.70 -3.20 17.40
N TYR A 84 4.23 -3.49 16.19
CA TYR A 84 3.68 -2.52 15.27
C TYR A 84 2.20 -2.81 15.06
N ARG A 85 1.38 -1.75 15.08
CA ARG A 85 -0.06 -1.84 14.84
C ARG A 85 -0.48 -0.78 13.85
N PHE A 86 -1.21 -1.18 12.82
CA PHE A 86 -1.77 -0.22 11.86
C PHE A 86 -2.89 0.62 12.47
N ASP A 87 -3.69 0.06 13.39
CA ASP A 87 -4.82 0.74 14.04
C ASP A 87 -4.40 1.85 15.02
N GLU A 88 -3.13 1.95 15.38
CA GLU A 88 -2.58 3.10 16.12
C GLU A 88 -2.22 4.28 15.21
N ASN A 89 -2.24 4.09 13.89
CA ASN A 89 -1.94 5.14 12.91
C ASN A 89 -3.19 5.95 12.58
N GLU A 90 -3.14 7.28 12.75
CA GLU A 90 -4.28 8.17 12.48
C GLU A 90 -4.75 8.09 11.01
N VAL A 91 -3.83 7.84 10.07
CA VAL A 91 -4.17 7.69 8.65
C VAL A 91 -4.95 6.40 8.42
N PHE A 92 -4.59 5.30 9.09
CA PHE A 92 -5.34 4.05 9.02
C PHE A 92 -6.76 4.22 9.56
N LEU A 93 -6.92 4.84 10.73
CA LEU A 93 -8.22 5.11 11.34
C LEU A 93 -9.12 6.04 10.51
N ALA A 94 -8.52 6.96 9.77
CA ALA A 94 -9.23 7.90 8.89
C ALA A 94 -9.43 7.34 7.47
N SER A 95 -8.75 6.25 7.11
CA SER A 95 -8.76 5.70 5.76
C SER A 95 -10.14 5.15 5.38
N GLN A 96 -10.41 5.19 4.08
CA GLN A 96 -11.62 4.61 3.53
C GLN A 96 -11.57 3.08 3.39
N PHE A 97 -10.44 2.45 3.72
CA PHE A 97 -10.23 1.01 3.59
C PHE A 97 -10.67 0.22 4.84
N GLY A 98 -10.64 0.86 6.03
CA GLY A 98 -10.97 0.19 7.29
C GLY A 98 -10.13 -1.08 7.50
N GLU A 99 -10.81 -2.17 7.83
CA GLU A 99 -10.21 -3.49 8.08
C GLU A 99 -9.86 -4.27 6.79
N ASP A 100 -10.16 -3.74 5.60
CA ASP A 100 -9.98 -4.43 4.33
C ASP A 100 -8.56 -4.27 3.74
N ILE A 101 -7.57 -3.96 4.60
CA ILE A 101 -6.15 -3.88 4.18
C ILE A 101 -5.47 -5.23 4.39
N GLU A 102 -5.00 -5.82 3.29
CA GLU A 102 -4.16 -7.01 3.30
C GLU A 102 -2.69 -6.61 3.33
N VAL A 103 -1.93 -7.14 4.30
CA VAL A 103 -0.50 -6.85 4.49
C VAL A 103 0.32 -8.07 4.09
N TYR A 104 1.02 -7.99 2.99
CA TYR A 104 1.95 -9.02 2.54
C TYR A 104 3.38 -8.59 2.85
N VAL A 105 4.14 -9.47 3.47
CA VAL A 105 5.56 -9.24 3.79
C VAL A 105 6.40 -10.35 3.19
N SER A 106 7.44 -9.96 2.45
CA SER A 106 8.48 -10.88 1.97
C SER A 106 9.84 -10.45 2.51
N GLY A 107 10.89 -11.17 2.18
CA GLY A 107 12.27 -10.78 2.53
C GLY A 107 12.76 -9.50 1.87
N GLU A 108 12.07 -9.00 0.85
CA GLU A 108 12.52 -7.89 0.03
C GLU A 108 11.62 -6.64 0.16
N TYR A 109 10.32 -6.82 0.43
CA TYR A 109 9.36 -5.71 0.45
C TYR A 109 8.14 -6.00 1.33
N VAL A 110 7.44 -4.92 1.67
CA VAL A 110 6.04 -4.94 2.10
C VAL A 110 5.14 -4.57 0.93
N HIS A 111 4.02 -5.26 0.81
CA HIS A 111 2.99 -5.02 -0.18
C HIS A 111 1.63 -4.91 0.50
N LEU A 112 1.05 -3.71 0.51
CA LEU A 112 -0.30 -3.47 0.99
C LEU A 112 -1.27 -3.53 -0.18
N LYS A 113 -2.38 -4.23 0.00
CA LYS A 113 -3.51 -4.24 -0.92
C LYS A 113 -4.78 -3.84 -0.18
N ALA A 114 -5.64 -3.10 -0.84
CA ALA A 114 -6.93 -2.72 -0.31
C ALA A 114 -7.95 -2.55 -1.43
N GLU A 115 -9.24 -2.72 -1.12
CA GLU A 115 -10.33 -2.45 -2.05
C GLU A 115 -11.23 -1.35 -1.48
N SER A 116 -11.59 -0.38 -2.29
CA SER A 116 -12.60 0.62 -1.94
C SER A 116 -13.45 0.98 -3.14
N GLY A 117 -14.77 0.88 -2.99
CA GLY A 117 -15.73 1.21 -4.04
C GLY A 117 -15.61 0.37 -5.32
N GLY A 118 -15.11 -0.88 -5.23
CA GLY A 118 -14.88 -1.78 -6.36
C GLY A 118 -13.58 -1.45 -7.14
N VAL A 119 -12.70 -0.62 -6.58
CA VAL A 119 -11.38 -0.29 -7.13
C VAL A 119 -10.31 -0.89 -6.22
N ASN A 120 -9.36 -1.59 -6.81
CA ASN A 120 -8.22 -2.17 -6.10
C ASN A 120 -7.06 -1.17 -6.05
N PHE A 121 -6.51 -0.98 -4.88
CA PHE A 121 -5.34 -0.16 -4.59
C PHE A 121 -4.18 -1.05 -4.14
N SER A 122 -2.95 -0.61 -4.42
CA SER A 122 -1.77 -1.40 -4.10
C SER A 122 -0.58 -0.49 -3.85
N ALA A 123 0.16 -0.76 -2.77
CA ALA A 123 1.39 -0.03 -2.43
C ALA A 123 2.51 -1.02 -2.09
N VAL A 124 3.63 -0.93 -2.79
CA VAL A 124 4.81 -1.78 -2.55
C VAL A 124 5.98 -0.91 -2.11
N ARG A 125 6.68 -1.32 -1.03
CA ARG A 125 7.87 -0.62 -0.53
C ARG A 125 8.99 -1.62 -0.22
N PRO A 126 10.14 -1.52 -0.89
CA PRO A 126 11.27 -2.39 -0.61
C PRO A 126 11.90 -2.05 0.75
N PHE A 127 12.34 -3.07 1.47
CA PHE A 127 13.09 -2.90 2.70
C PHE A 127 14.56 -2.51 2.42
N THR A 128 15.16 -1.82 3.38
CA THR A 128 16.60 -1.47 3.33
C THR A 128 17.46 -2.59 3.92
N PHE A 129 16.91 -3.32 4.88
CA PHE A 129 17.54 -4.42 5.56
C PHE A 129 17.00 -5.77 5.09
N ARG A 130 17.72 -6.84 5.40
CA ARG A 130 17.28 -8.19 5.12
C ARG A 130 16.16 -8.58 6.08
N VAL A 131 15.01 -8.89 5.56
CA VAL A 131 13.83 -9.28 6.31
C VAL A 131 13.55 -10.77 6.12
N LEU A 132 12.98 -11.41 7.14
CA LEU A 132 12.46 -12.77 7.06
C LEU A 132 11.02 -12.76 7.62
N PRO A 133 10.04 -13.21 6.82
CA PRO A 133 8.63 -13.14 7.20
C PRO A 133 8.21 -14.34 8.08
N PHE A 134 8.96 -14.60 9.15
CA PHE A 134 8.69 -15.67 10.12
C PHE A 134 9.39 -15.40 11.46
N ASN A 135 8.98 -16.12 12.50
CA ASN A 135 9.50 -15.93 13.86
C ASN A 135 10.86 -16.60 14.08
N GLU A 136 11.45 -16.33 15.26
CA GLU A 136 12.76 -16.89 15.64
C GLU A 136 12.76 -18.43 15.68
N ALA A 137 11.72 -19.04 16.23
CA ALA A 137 11.66 -20.51 16.35
C ALA A 137 11.66 -21.17 14.96
N GLU A 138 10.96 -20.57 14.01
CA GLU A 138 10.93 -21.03 12.62
C GLU A 138 12.30 -20.81 11.93
N LEU A 139 12.94 -19.66 12.14
CA LEU A 139 14.31 -19.40 11.67
C LEU A 139 15.26 -20.51 12.15
N ARG A 140 15.30 -20.74 13.46
CA ARG A 140 16.18 -21.75 14.09
C ARG A 140 15.86 -23.15 13.57
N GLY A 141 14.57 -23.49 13.43
CA GLY A 141 14.15 -24.77 12.87
C GLY A 141 14.60 -24.99 11.42
N LYS A 142 14.43 -23.95 10.56
CA LYS A 142 14.89 -24.01 9.15
C LYS A 142 16.40 -24.17 9.05
N LEU A 143 17.17 -23.41 9.85
CA LEU A 143 18.63 -23.51 9.89
C LEU A 143 19.08 -24.89 10.38
N TYR A 144 18.48 -25.41 11.45
CA TYR A 144 18.81 -26.74 11.96
C TYR A 144 18.50 -27.85 10.96
N ALA A 145 17.35 -27.79 10.33
CA ALA A 145 16.95 -28.78 9.33
C ALA A 145 17.88 -28.82 8.12
N ARG A 146 18.45 -27.66 7.73
CA ARG A 146 19.33 -27.57 6.56
C ARG A 146 20.79 -27.84 6.89
N PHE A 147 21.28 -27.35 8.03
CA PHE A 147 22.72 -27.28 8.35
C PHE A 147 23.12 -28.08 9.60
N GLY A 148 22.16 -28.68 10.32
CA GLY A 148 22.41 -29.45 11.54
C GLY A 148 22.69 -28.64 12.79
N ASN A 149 22.77 -27.30 12.67
CA ASN A 149 22.92 -26.33 13.76
C ASN A 149 21.88 -25.22 13.60
N ASP A 150 21.47 -24.58 14.69
CA ASP A 150 20.40 -23.58 14.67
C ASP A 150 20.89 -22.13 14.42
N GLY A 151 22.21 -21.93 14.29
CA GLY A 151 22.80 -20.61 14.08
C GLY A 151 22.70 -19.67 15.27
N SER A 152 22.45 -20.19 16.48
CA SER A 152 22.56 -19.41 17.71
C SER A 152 24.04 -19.22 18.11
N GLU A 153 24.31 -18.31 19.08
CA GLU A 153 25.66 -18.10 19.62
C GLU A 153 26.23 -19.41 20.19
N LYS A 154 25.40 -20.26 20.80
CA LYS A 154 25.80 -21.54 21.39
C LYS A 154 25.97 -22.65 20.35
N SER A 155 25.29 -22.55 19.22
CA SER A 155 25.30 -23.55 18.14
C SER A 155 25.48 -22.87 16.77
N PRO A 156 26.64 -22.21 16.53
CA PRO A 156 26.91 -21.48 15.30
C PRO A 156 26.99 -22.44 14.10
N LEU A 157 26.62 -21.92 12.93
CA LEU A 157 26.70 -22.67 11.67
C LEU A 157 28.17 -22.85 11.25
N SER A 158 28.52 -24.03 10.78
CA SER A 158 29.88 -24.36 10.32
C SER A 158 29.89 -24.64 8.80
N VAL A 159 29.28 -23.73 8.04
CA VAL A 159 29.14 -23.82 6.58
C VAL A 159 29.52 -22.47 5.95
N ASP A 160 29.65 -22.44 4.63
CA ASP A 160 30.00 -21.24 3.90
C ASP A 160 28.96 -20.14 4.06
N PHE A 161 29.43 -18.91 4.24
CA PHE A 161 28.58 -17.74 4.44
C PHE A 161 27.61 -17.51 3.28
N GLN A 162 28.06 -17.73 2.04
CA GLN A 162 27.24 -17.53 0.86
C GLN A 162 26.09 -18.54 0.78
N GLU A 163 26.34 -19.78 1.21
CA GLU A 163 25.31 -20.82 1.25
C GLU A 163 24.19 -20.46 2.25
N ILE A 164 24.56 -19.91 3.40
CA ILE A 164 23.58 -19.48 4.40
C ILE A 164 22.74 -18.30 3.88
N ILE A 165 23.41 -17.30 3.30
CA ILE A 165 22.72 -16.12 2.75
C ILE A 165 21.76 -16.53 1.64
N GLU A 166 22.19 -17.39 0.73
CA GLU A 166 21.32 -17.84 -0.36
C GLU A 166 20.14 -18.67 0.16
N PHE A 167 20.36 -19.54 1.13
CA PHE A 167 19.31 -20.30 1.78
C PHE A 167 18.26 -19.39 2.44
N LEU A 168 18.70 -18.39 3.23
CA LEU A 168 17.80 -17.48 3.90
C LEU A 168 17.10 -16.52 2.93
N ARG A 169 17.80 -16.10 1.86
CA ARG A 169 17.20 -15.30 0.79
C ARG A 169 16.06 -16.05 0.13
N VAL A 170 16.28 -17.32 -0.23
CA VAL A 170 15.23 -18.17 -0.83
C VAL A 170 14.09 -18.42 0.16
N SER A 171 14.41 -18.66 1.44
CA SER A 171 13.41 -18.87 2.48
C SER A 171 12.54 -17.64 2.74
N GLY A 172 13.06 -16.43 2.50
CA GLY A 172 12.34 -15.18 2.65
C GLY A 172 11.55 -14.73 1.41
N THR A 173 11.63 -15.44 0.27
CA THR A 173 10.90 -15.02 -0.94
C THR A 173 9.40 -15.28 -0.88
N GLU A 174 8.96 -16.20 -0.05
CA GLU A 174 7.54 -16.48 0.15
C GLU A 174 6.88 -15.34 0.93
N GLU A 175 5.80 -14.80 0.38
CA GLU A 175 5.03 -13.75 1.05
C GLU A 175 4.24 -14.34 2.22
N ALA A 176 4.39 -13.75 3.42
CA ALA A 176 3.49 -13.99 4.53
C ALA A 176 2.36 -12.96 4.50
N LEU A 177 1.13 -13.43 4.65
CA LEU A 177 -0.04 -12.57 4.86
C LEU A 177 -0.19 -12.30 6.35
N LEU A 178 -0.19 -11.03 6.72
CA LEU A 178 -0.39 -10.56 8.08
C LEU A 178 -1.72 -9.80 8.17
N SER A 179 -2.36 -9.83 9.34
CA SER A 179 -3.54 -9.05 9.62
C SER A 179 -3.16 -7.62 10.03
N ALA A 180 -3.81 -6.63 9.43
CA ALA A 180 -3.63 -5.23 9.84
C ALA A 180 -4.21 -4.92 11.23
N ASP A 181 -5.14 -5.75 11.73
CA ASP A 181 -5.84 -5.56 13.00
C ASP A 181 -5.12 -6.21 14.20
N GLU A 182 -4.07 -7.00 13.94
CA GLU A 182 -3.32 -7.69 14.96
C GLU A 182 -1.92 -7.10 15.14
N ASP A 183 -1.33 -7.35 16.31
CA ASP A 183 0.05 -6.94 16.60
C ASP A 183 1.03 -7.65 15.67
N ILE A 184 1.84 -6.88 14.96
CA ILE A 184 2.93 -7.38 14.14
C ILE A 184 4.24 -7.22 14.90
N SER A 185 4.89 -8.34 15.22
CA SER A 185 6.21 -8.34 15.86
C SER A 185 7.29 -8.07 14.83
N ILE A 186 8.13 -7.06 15.11
CA ILE A 186 9.31 -6.72 14.32
C ILE A 186 10.52 -6.89 15.23
N LYS A 187 11.37 -7.89 14.95
CA LYS A 187 12.48 -8.28 15.83
C LYS A 187 13.79 -8.35 15.06
N LYS A 188 14.83 -7.73 15.60
CA LYS A 188 16.20 -7.91 15.11
C LYS A 188 16.78 -9.20 15.68
N GLU A 189 17.31 -10.06 14.83
CA GLU A 189 17.87 -11.36 15.22
C GLU A 189 19.22 -11.61 14.55
N PHE A 190 20.09 -12.37 15.22
CA PHE A 190 21.44 -12.66 14.78
C PHE A 190 21.60 -14.14 14.42
N VAL A 191 22.27 -14.38 13.32
CA VAL A 191 22.71 -15.72 12.90
C VAL A 191 24.24 -15.79 13.02
N TYR A 192 24.71 -16.73 13.81
CA TYR A 192 26.13 -16.90 14.11
C TYR A 192 26.75 -17.97 13.22
N ILE A 193 27.95 -17.65 12.70
CA ILE A 193 28.73 -18.52 11.83
C ILE A 193 30.09 -18.73 12.46
N ARG A 194 30.56 -19.96 12.48
CA ARG A 194 31.89 -20.32 12.92
C ARG A 194 32.85 -20.30 11.72
N GLY A 195 33.69 -19.27 11.67
CA GLY A 195 34.86 -19.22 10.78
C GLY A 195 36.00 -20.12 11.26
N SER A 196 37.14 -20.02 10.60
CA SER A 196 38.34 -20.78 10.96
C SER A 196 38.96 -20.33 12.29
N GLU A 197 38.83 -19.06 12.66
CA GLU A 197 39.45 -18.48 13.86
C GLU A 197 38.48 -17.79 14.78
N GLU A 198 37.34 -17.26 14.25
CA GLU A 198 36.36 -16.47 15.00
C GLU A 198 34.93 -16.84 14.67
N VAL A 199 34.01 -16.52 15.59
CA VAL A 199 32.57 -16.58 15.37
C VAL A 199 32.13 -15.20 14.90
N SER A 200 31.55 -15.14 13.71
CA SER A 200 30.95 -13.95 13.15
C SER A 200 29.43 -14.01 13.27
N ALA A 201 28.78 -12.86 13.35
CA ALA A 201 27.32 -12.76 13.34
C ALA A 201 26.85 -11.82 12.23
N PHE A 202 25.73 -12.12 11.64
CA PHE A 202 25.05 -11.23 10.73
C PHE A 202 23.57 -11.15 11.11
N GLU A 203 22.95 -10.03 10.75
CA GLU A 203 21.64 -9.63 11.26
C GLU A 203 20.54 -9.79 10.22
N TYR A 204 19.35 -10.13 10.71
CA TYR A 204 18.10 -10.11 9.99
C TYR A 204 17.03 -9.42 10.83
N VAL A 205 16.03 -8.86 10.16
CA VAL A 205 14.81 -8.39 10.80
C VAL A 205 13.73 -9.45 10.56
N LEU A 206 13.19 -10.00 11.63
CA LEU A 206 12.07 -10.93 11.60
C LEU A 206 10.78 -10.13 11.68
N VAL A 207 9.79 -10.44 10.83
CA VAL A 207 8.47 -9.81 10.81
C VAL A 207 7.42 -10.91 10.82
N TYR A 208 6.59 -10.96 11.87
CA TYR A 208 5.65 -12.07 12.09
C TYR A 208 4.49 -11.67 13.02
N GLN A 209 3.45 -12.50 13.06
CA GLN A 209 2.35 -12.50 14.04
C GLN A 209 2.33 -13.77 14.83
#